data_de7d412868f5c80194d500520cc7c3ae
#
_entry.id   de7d412868f5c80194d500520cc7c3ae
#
_cell.length_a   1.000
_cell.length_b   1.000
_cell.length_c   1.000
_cell.angle_alpha   90.00
_cell.angle_beta   90.00
_cell.angle_gamma   90.00
#
_symmetry.space_group_name_H-M   'P 1'
#
loop_
_entity.id
_entity.type
_entity.pdbx_description
1 polymer ?
#
loop_
_entity_poly.entity_id
_entity_poly.type
_entity_poly.pdbx_seq_one_letter_code
_entity_poly.pdbx_strand_id
1 'polypeptide(L)'
;MKGDFTRDTFEPAKHFSRVLMQQGRVTLDADFNEQAAISLRYLRTLARDIIGPYAAPAGKDANGDDLGGFKLTKLDPDPDKGLFSISKGCYYVNGILVENDTDDCTYKTQPDYEPPANDLLLKATAEGSTQPFFVYLDVWERHITALEDNSICEKGLGGPNTCTRAKVIWQVKSAAFNDSDSGWQDVQQEVQTDINNLFTTKANLESDLQTETDPIKKVGLFVQIQALDEQLRFALLPVHEALLKNLTSISNAKLAARVDPGRKTEDACVTPPASKYRGTENQLYRVEIHQGGQVGDNPPPTFKWSRDNGSVATAWLGGEGSDLQVASTRGFAAGNWVELSDDTSDLLGTPGTLVQLVKVEDGTLSVDPTMLPPFSDFLKNPKVRRWDHIANDTISLADDHAIPIQESSPAATPEKIVWIDLEDGVQIQFSAGGVYRTGDYWLIPARVATGNVEWPLQTDADGKPKKDSAGNFVPLEQSPHGIEHHYALLGFASWPQPNQKLKIEDARFEFWPLMSRVVESALSGTPDYHLVQPTSPPGAEPSKPAPKPKKGRAKKVSASAKGAPS
;
A
#
# COMPACT_ATOMS: atom_id res chain seq x y z
N MET A 1 -5.17 -0.66 -6.83
CA MET A 1 -6.35 -0.44 -5.96
C MET A 1 -7.57 -1.09 -6.60
N LYS A 2 -8.51 -1.64 -5.79
CA LYS A 2 -9.74 -2.31 -6.26
C LYS A 2 -10.89 -1.31 -6.28
N GLY A 3 -11.39 -0.89 -7.45
CA GLY A 3 -12.45 0.13 -7.53
C GLY A 3 -12.98 0.33 -8.93
N ASP A 4 -14.11 1.00 -9.03
CA ASP A 4 -14.75 1.35 -10.31
C ASP A 4 -14.03 2.56 -10.93
N PHE A 5 -12.90 2.29 -11.56
CA PHE A 5 -12.08 3.27 -12.27
C PHE A 5 -12.11 3.00 -13.77
N THR A 6 -12.11 4.08 -14.56
CA THR A 6 -12.05 3.94 -16.02
C THR A 6 -10.73 3.33 -16.46
N ARG A 7 -9.63 3.84 -15.95
CA ARG A 7 -8.23 3.39 -16.16
C ARG A 7 -7.27 4.22 -15.32
N ASP A 8 -6.03 3.76 -15.22
CA ASP A 8 -4.91 4.56 -14.76
C ASP A 8 -4.12 5.09 -15.96
N THR A 9 -3.90 6.40 -16.03
CA THR A 9 -3.17 7.07 -17.12
C THR A 9 -1.83 7.64 -16.69
N PHE A 10 -1.53 7.58 -15.38
CA PHE A 10 -0.29 8.10 -14.84
C PHE A 10 0.91 7.25 -15.28
N GLU A 11 1.81 7.86 -16.06
CA GLU A 11 3.03 7.25 -16.60
C GLU A 11 4.23 8.15 -16.27
N PRO A 12 5.04 7.80 -15.25
CA PRO A 12 6.20 8.61 -14.86
C PRO A 12 7.18 8.91 -15.99
N ALA A 13 7.35 7.98 -16.94
CA ALA A 13 8.28 8.11 -18.06
C ALA A 13 7.87 9.19 -19.07
N LYS A 14 6.60 9.59 -19.10
CA LYS A 14 6.10 10.68 -19.97
C LYS A 14 6.45 12.08 -19.45
N HIS A 15 6.93 12.20 -18.22
CA HIS A 15 7.34 13.46 -17.60
C HIS A 15 6.28 14.57 -17.61
N PHE A 16 5.00 14.22 -17.56
CA PHE A 16 3.94 15.21 -17.44
C PHE A 16 4.02 15.93 -16.10
N SER A 17 3.83 17.26 -16.14
CA SER A 17 3.86 18.12 -14.95
C SER A 17 2.48 18.49 -14.42
N ARG A 18 1.46 18.40 -15.27
CA ARG A 18 0.06 18.66 -14.93
C ARG A 18 -0.89 18.21 -16.03
N VAL A 19 -2.14 17.98 -15.66
CA VAL A 19 -3.26 17.82 -16.60
C VAL A 19 -3.83 19.17 -16.96
N LEU A 20 -4.14 19.41 -18.23
CA LEU A 20 -4.74 20.64 -18.73
C LEU A 20 -6.15 20.35 -19.27
N MET A 21 -7.17 20.76 -18.52
CA MET A 21 -8.56 20.62 -18.93
C MET A 21 -8.88 21.50 -20.14
N GLN A 22 -9.69 20.97 -21.08
CA GLN A 22 -10.07 21.69 -22.31
C GLN A 22 -11.53 22.13 -22.24
N GLN A 23 -11.80 23.31 -22.80
CA GLN A 23 -13.16 23.83 -22.87
C GLN A 23 -14.09 22.93 -23.68
N GLY A 24 -15.25 22.63 -23.13
CA GLY A 24 -16.29 21.84 -23.80
C GLY A 24 -15.97 20.35 -23.97
N ARG A 25 -14.98 19.82 -23.23
CA ARG A 25 -14.66 18.39 -23.19
C ARG A 25 -15.23 17.74 -21.93
N VAL A 26 -15.55 16.46 -22.06
CA VAL A 26 -15.97 15.65 -20.92
C VAL A 26 -14.78 15.43 -20.00
N THR A 27 -14.99 15.60 -18.70
CA THR A 27 -14.00 15.32 -17.66
C THR A 27 -14.12 13.85 -17.24
N LEU A 28 -13.02 13.15 -17.20
CA LEU A 28 -12.94 11.75 -16.78
C LEU A 28 -12.34 11.64 -15.36
N ASP A 29 -12.69 10.57 -14.64
CA ASP A 29 -12.05 10.19 -13.38
C ASP A 29 -10.54 10.04 -13.53
N ALA A 30 -10.08 9.45 -14.64
CA ALA A 30 -8.67 9.30 -14.98
C ALA A 30 -7.90 10.63 -15.01
N ASP A 31 -8.51 11.73 -15.49
CA ASP A 31 -7.86 13.05 -15.57
C ASP A 31 -7.56 13.61 -14.17
N PHE A 32 -8.50 13.46 -13.22
CA PHE A 32 -8.30 13.89 -11.83
C PHE A 32 -7.28 13.01 -11.11
N ASN A 33 -7.38 11.70 -11.29
CA ASN A 33 -6.47 10.74 -10.67
C ASN A 33 -5.03 10.94 -11.17
N GLU A 34 -4.84 11.18 -12.47
CA GLU A 34 -3.53 11.49 -13.05
C GLU A 34 -2.96 12.80 -12.49
N GLN A 35 -3.78 13.87 -12.38
CA GLN A 35 -3.32 15.14 -11.80
C GLN A 35 -2.87 14.95 -10.35
N ALA A 36 -3.62 14.19 -9.56
CA ALA A 36 -3.26 13.89 -8.17
C ALA A 36 -1.96 13.07 -8.09
N ALA A 37 -1.80 12.05 -8.94
CA ALA A 37 -0.61 11.21 -8.99
C ALA A 37 0.64 11.99 -9.41
N ILE A 38 0.54 12.90 -10.40
CA ILE A 38 1.62 13.81 -10.79
C ILE A 38 2.07 14.67 -9.60
N SER A 39 1.11 15.31 -8.90
CA SER A 39 1.40 16.19 -7.76
C SER A 39 2.06 15.42 -6.62
N LEU A 40 1.52 14.24 -6.28
CA LEU A 40 2.03 13.37 -5.23
C LEU A 40 3.45 12.89 -5.54
N ARG A 41 3.73 12.51 -6.80
CA ARG A 41 5.08 12.15 -7.24
C ARG A 41 6.08 13.26 -7.00
N TYR A 42 5.74 14.51 -7.41
CA TYR A 42 6.64 15.67 -7.19
C TYR A 42 6.92 15.88 -5.71
N LEU A 43 5.89 15.85 -4.86
CA LEU A 43 6.03 16.03 -3.41
C LEU A 43 6.88 14.94 -2.77
N ARG A 44 6.63 13.68 -3.11
CA ARG A 44 7.39 12.52 -2.58
C ARG A 44 8.84 12.54 -3.05
N THR A 45 9.07 12.87 -4.34
CA THR A 45 10.42 13.00 -4.87
C THR A 45 11.18 14.11 -4.16
N LEU A 46 10.56 15.30 -4.01
CA LEU A 46 11.17 16.42 -3.30
C LEU A 46 11.50 16.06 -1.84
N ALA A 47 10.57 15.44 -1.13
CA ALA A 47 10.79 15.02 0.26
C ALA A 47 11.94 14.00 0.35
N ARG A 48 11.96 12.97 -0.51
CA ARG A 48 13.02 11.98 -0.56
C ARG A 48 14.39 12.59 -0.90
N ASP A 49 14.44 13.52 -1.85
CA ASP A 49 15.71 14.11 -2.29
C ASP A 49 16.30 15.06 -1.23
N ILE A 50 15.46 15.66 -0.35
CA ILE A 50 15.89 16.56 0.74
C ILE A 50 16.17 15.79 2.04
N ILE A 51 15.29 14.85 2.40
CA ILE A 51 15.35 14.11 3.68
C ILE A 51 16.23 12.87 3.58
N GLY A 52 16.27 12.25 2.40
CA GLY A 52 16.80 10.91 2.16
C GLY A 52 15.69 9.85 2.11
N PRO A 53 16.07 8.56 2.03
CA PRO A 53 15.10 7.47 1.86
C PRO A 53 14.17 7.31 3.06
N TYR A 54 14.64 7.62 4.28
CA TYR A 54 13.83 7.56 5.50
C TYR A 54 14.51 8.33 6.63
N ALA A 55 13.73 9.13 7.38
CA ALA A 55 14.17 9.80 8.60
C ALA A 55 12.99 10.41 9.37
N ALA A 56 13.17 10.61 10.68
CA ALA A 56 12.31 11.41 11.54
C ALA A 56 12.76 12.88 11.57
N PRO A 57 11.86 13.87 11.64
CA PRO A 57 12.28 15.24 11.96
C PRO A 57 12.78 15.31 13.41
N ALA A 58 13.96 15.88 13.58
CA ALA A 58 14.50 16.16 14.91
C ALA A 58 13.88 17.43 15.49
N GLY A 59 13.82 17.51 16.82
CA GLY A 59 13.31 18.67 17.55
C GLY A 59 11.98 18.44 18.22
N LYS A 60 11.44 19.51 18.81
CA LYS A 60 10.19 19.48 19.58
C LYS A 60 9.17 20.46 19.01
N ASP A 61 7.89 20.15 19.19
CA ASP A 61 6.79 21.03 18.85
C ASP A 61 6.62 22.15 19.90
N ALA A 62 5.60 22.98 19.71
CA ALA A 62 5.27 24.08 20.63
C ALA A 62 4.85 23.61 22.05
N ASN A 63 4.46 22.35 22.20
CA ASN A 63 4.05 21.75 23.47
C ASN A 63 5.23 21.07 24.20
N GLY A 64 6.38 20.96 23.54
CA GLY A 64 7.56 20.27 24.04
C GLY A 64 7.60 18.77 23.70
N ASP A 65 6.68 18.28 22.85
CA ASP A 65 6.66 16.91 22.36
C ASP A 65 7.65 16.72 21.21
N ASP A 66 8.26 15.54 21.11
CA ASP A 66 9.17 15.23 20.01
C ASP A 66 8.43 15.25 18.68
N LEU A 67 8.97 15.95 17.66
CA LEU A 67 8.42 15.98 16.30
C LEU A 67 8.55 14.62 15.62
N GLY A 68 9.68 13.93 15.85
CA GLY A 68 9.97 12.62 15.30
C GLY A 68 9.31 11.50 16.07
N GLY A 69 8.55 10.68 15.37
CA GLY A 69 7.90 9.50 15.93
C GLY A 69 8.70 8.20 15.72
N PHE A 70 8.04 7.09 16.08
CA PHE A 70 8.52 5.72 15.87
C PHE A 70 9.80 5.36 16.64
N LYS A 71 10.15 6.10 17.69
CA LYS A 71 11.23 5.75 18.60
C LYS A 71 10.87 4.48 19.35
N LEU A 72 11.79 3.52 19.30
CA LEU A 72 11.62 2.26 20.01
C LEU A 72 12.15 2.41 21.44
N THR A 73 11.30 2.15 22.42
CA THR A 73 11.70 2.20 23.84
C THR A 73 11.25 0.92 24.54
N LYS A 74 12.17 0.28 25.23
CA LYS A 74 11.88 -0.93 25.99
C LYS A 74 10.85 -0.65 27.07
N LEU A 75 9.91 -1.58 27.26
CA LEU A 75 8.97 -1.58 28.38
C LEU A 75 9.51 -2.48 29.49
N ASP A 76 9.74 -1.93 30.69
CA ASP A 76 10.10 -2.67 31.91
C ASP A 76 8.92 -2.67 32.88
N PRO A 77 8.66 -3.74 33.64
CA PRO A 77 9.29 -5.07 33.66
C PRO A 77 8.43 -6.19 33.05
N ASP A 78 7.36 -5.88 32.31
CA ASP A 78 6.35 -6.86 31.91
C ASP A 78 6.35 -7.09 30.38
N PRO A 79 6.99 -8.17 29.90
CA PRO A 79 6.98 -8.51 28.47
C PRO A 79 5.57 -8.79 27.91
N ASP A 80 4.58 -9.07 28.78
CA ASP A 80 3.19 -9.26 28.36
C ASP A 80 2.51 -7.95 27.93
N LYS A 81 3.08 -6.79 28.33
CA LYS A 81 2.55 -5.46 27.98
C LYS A 81 2.97 -4.90 26.64
N GLY A 82 3.58 -5.70 25.74
CA GLY A 82 3.80 -5.25 24.39
C GLY A 82 5.23 -5.21 23.89
N LEU A 83 6.20 -5.78 24.60
CA LEU A 83 7.64 -5.85 24.31
C LEU A 83 8.36 -4.50 24.38
N PHE A 84 7.99 -3.56 23.53
CA PHE A 84 8.51 -2.20 23.49
C PHE A 84 7.42 -1.23 23.02
N SER A 85 7.57 0.04 23.39
CA SER A 85 6.72 1.13 22.91
C SER A 85 7.24 1.70 21.59
N ILE A 86 6.32 2.26 20.82
CA ILE A 86 6.56 2.97 19.57
C ILE A 86 6.07 4.40 19.77
N SER A 87 6.98 5.38 19.79
CA SER A 87 6.62 6.75 20.13
C SER A 87 5.69 7.39 19.09
N LYS A 88 4.82 8.27 19.60
CA LYS A 88 4.01 9.18 18.80
C LYS A 88 4.89 10.14 17.99
N GLY A 89 4.37 10.64 16.87
CA GLY A 89 5.00 11.61 15.98
C GLY A 89 5.08 11.13 14.55
N CYS A 90 5.85 11.83 13.72
CA CYS A 90 5.95 11.53 12.31
C CYS A 90 7.31 10.94 11.89
N TYR A 91 7.29 10.22 10.77
CA TYR A 91 8.45 9.64 10.11
C TYR A 91 8.27 9.76 8.60
N TYR A 92 9.33 9.89 7.85
CA TYR A 92 9.27 9.89 6.39
C TYR A 92 9.91 8.62 5.87
N VAL A 93 9.23 7.94 4.96
CA VAL A 93 9.75 6.73 4.29
C VAL A 93 9.57 6.90 2.79
N ASN A 94 10.64 6.97 2.05
CA ASN A 94 10.67 7.18 0.59
C ASN A 94 9.83 8.40 0.14
N GLY A 95 9.83 9.46 0.97
CA GLY A 95 9.05 10.68 0.75
C GLY A 95 7.59 10.61 1.17
N ILE A 96 7.12 9.48 1.71
CA ILE A 96 5.78 9.30 2.27
C ILE A 96 5.81 9.77 3.73
N LEU A 97 4.90 10.66 4.09
CA LEU A 97 4.67 11.03 5.49
C LEU A 97 3.90 9.90 6.20
N VAL A 98 4.45 9.44 7.31
CA VAL A 98 3.87 8.41 8.18
C VAL A 98 3.65 9.00 9.56
N GLU A 99 2.46 8.85 10.12
CA GLU A 99 2.07 9.47 11.38
C GLU A 99 1.56 8.40 12.37
N ASN A 100 2.11 8.43 13.58
CA ASN A 100 1.59 7.70 14.73
C ASN A 100 0.97 8.71 15.71
N ASP A 101 -0.35 8.73 15.80
CA ASP A 101 -1.12 9.61 16.69
C ASP A 101 -1.42 8.96 18.05
N THR A 102 -1.01 7.71 18.27
CA THR A 102 -1.32 6.91 19.44
C THR A 102 -0.28 7.09 20.52
N ASP A 103 -0.69 7.56 21.71
CA ASP A 103 0.22 7.82 22.83
C ASP A 103 0.79 6.53 23.45
N ASP A 104 -0.01 5.44 23.53
CA ASP A 104 0.36 4.17 24.17
C ASP A 104 0.58 3.03 23.17
N CYS A 105 1.15 3.35 22.00
CA CYS A 105 1.41 2.35 20.96
C CYS A 105 2.56 1.42 21.37
N THR A 106 2.32 0.12 21.24
CA THR A 106 3.35 -0.92 21.47
C THR A 106 3.46 -1.84 20.26
N TYR A 107 4.48 -2.71 20.23
CA TYR A 107 4.62 -3.71 19.18
C TYR A 107 3.36 -4.57 19.00
N LYS A 108 2.67 -4.90 20.12
CA LYS A 108 1.45 -5.72 20.11
C LYS A 108 0.15 -4.94 19.84
N THR A 109 0.15 -3.62 20.02
CA THR A 109 -1.08 -2.80 20.00
C THR A 109 -1.02 -1.67 18.97
N GLN A 110 -0.55 -2.00 17.76
CA GLN A 110 -0.50 -1.05 16.65
C GLN A 110 -1.91 -0.85 16.04
N PRO A 111 -2.24 0.35 15.52
CA PRO A 111 -3.57 0.64 14.98
C PRO A 111 -4.00 -0.28 13.82
N ASP A 112 -3.06 -0.53 12.90
CA ASP A 112 -3.31 -1.30 11.67
C ASP A 112 -2.49 -2.61 11.62
N TYR A 113 -2.02 -3.11 12.79
CA TYR A 113 -1.28 -4.36 12.87
C TYR A 113 -1.38 -5.01 14.24
N GLU A 114 -1.81 -6.24 14.25
CA GLU A 114 -1.70 -7.14 15.38
C GLU A 114 -0.75 -8.28 14.97
N PRO A 115 0.43 -8.40 15.61
CA PRO A 115 1.37 -9.46 15.26
C PRO A 115 0.70 -10.83 15.40
N PRO A 116 0.80 -11.70 14.39
CA PRO A 116 0.17 -13.01 14.44
C PRO A 116 0.80 -13.89 15.54
N ALA A 117 0.07 -14.87 16.03
CA ALA A 117 0.53 -15.76 17.10
C ALA A 117 1.83 -16.53 16.76
N ASN A 118 2.14 -16.65 15.46
CA ASN A 118 3.38 -17.24 14.97
C ASN A 118 4.50 -16.22 14.71
N ASP A 119 4.34 -14.96 15.09
CA ASP A 119 5.38 -13.94 14.97
C ASP A 119 6.69 -14.40 15.60
N LEU A 120 7.79 -14.25 14.86
CA LEU A 120 9.08 -14.81 15.24
C LEU A 120 9.67 -14.10 16.46
N LEU A 121 9.50 -12.78 16.59
CA LEU A 121 10.01 -12.02 17.72
C LEU A 121 9.23 -12.36 19.01
N LEU A 122 7.91 -12.54 18.92
CA LEU A 122 7.09 -12.98 20.04
C LEU A 122 7.48 -14.38 20.52
N LYS A 123 7.67 -15.31 19.59
CA LYS A 123 8.16 -16.67 19.91
C LYS A 123 9.55 -16.66 20.53
N ALA A 124 10.48 -15.95 19.90
CA ALA A 124 11.85 -15.83 20.39
C ALA A 124 11.89 -15.26 21.81
N THR A 125 11.02 -14.29 22.12
CA THR A 125 10.90 -13.70 23.47
C THR A 125 10.37 -14.72 24.48
N ALA A 126 9.37 -15.52 24.11
CA ALA A 126 8.79 -16.55 24.98
C ALA A 126 9.75 -17.73 25.22
N GLU A 127 10.52 -18.10 24.22
CA GLU A 127 11.43 -19.26 24.25
C GLU A 127 12.82 -18.94 24.78
N GLY A 128 13.17 -17.66 24.97
CA GLY A 128 14.49 -17.24 25.46
C GLY A 128 15.60 -17.36 24.40
N SER A 129 15.30 -16.96 23.19
CA SER A 129 16.24 -16.96 22.05
C SER A 129 17.43 -16.03 22.30
N THR A 130 18.55 -16.31 21.61
CA THR A 130 19.71 -15.42 21.50
C THR A 130 19.83 -14.79 20.11
N GLN A 131 18.93 -15.14 19.18
CA GLN A 131 18.96 -14.63 17.81
C GLN A 131 18.55 -13.16 17.78
N PRO A 132 19.33 -12.28 17.16
CA PRO A 132 18.93 -10.90 16.97
C PRO A 132 17.91 -10.73 15.85
N PHE A 133 17.13 -9.65 15.94
CA PHE A 133 16.11 -9.29 14.95
C PHE A 133 16.29 -7.83 14.52
N PHE A 134 16.03 -7.57 13.24
CA PHE A 134 15.71 -6.23 12.78
C PHE A 134 14.31 -5.86 13.23
N VAL A 135 14.14 -4.61 13.64
CA VAL A 135 12.81 -4.00 13.79
C VAL A 135 12.69 -2.90 12.74
N TYR A 136 11.69 -3.01 11.89
CA TYR A 136 11.54 -2.14 10.74
C TYR A 136 10.10 -1.66 10.57
N LEU A 137 9.96 -0.54 9.89
CA LEU A 137 8.69 0.04 9.50
C LEU A 137 8.35 -0.41 8.08
N ASP A 138 7.18 -0.98 7.88
CA ASP A 138 6.59 -1.33 6.59
C ASP A 138 5.46 -0.35 6.30
N VAL A 139 5.55 0.35 5.17
CA VAL A 139 4.64 1.44 4.79
C VAL A 139 4.10 1.22 3.38
N TRP A 140 2.79 1.34 3.22
CA TRP A 140 2.13 1.29 1.90
C TRP A 140 0.83 2.07 1.88
N GLU A 141 0.24 2.24 0.70
CA GLU A 141 -1.08 2.84 0.53
C GLU A 141 -2.16 1.77 0.35
N ARG A 142 -3.10 1.73 1.29
CA ARG A 142 -4.28 0.87 1.23
C ARG A 142 -5.46 1.61 0.63
N HIS A 143 -6.21 0.94 -0.23
CA HIS A 143 -7.46 1.43 -0.77
C HIS A 143 -8.57 1.30 0.26
N ILE A 144 -9.27 2.40 0.56
CA ILE A 144 -10.37 2.48 1.51
C ILE A 144 -11.64 2.85 0.75
N THR A 145 -12.67 2.03 0.91
CA THR A 145 -14.01 2.24 0.38
C THR A 145 -14.99 2.49 1.51
N ALA A 146 -16.27 2.68 1.20
CA ALA A 146 -17.32 2.79 2.20
C ALA A 146 -17.52 1.50 3.05
N LEU A 147 -16.94 0.37 2.62
CA LEU A 147 -16.97 -0.88 3.37
C LEU A 147 -16.03 -0.85 4.58
N GLU A 148 -14.87 -0.21 4.42
CA GLU A 148 -13.87 -0.04 5.48
C GLU A 148 -14.17 1.21 6.33
N ASP A 149 -14.67 2.29 5.71
CA ASP A 149 -14.98 3.54 6.40
C ASP A 149 -16.23 4.22 5.79
N ASN A 150 -17.38 4.00 6.41
CA ASN A 150 -18.64 4.58 5.95
C ASN A 150 -18.71 6.12 6.13
N SER A 151 -17.77 6.73 6.84
CA SER A 151 -17.72 8.19 7.00
C SER A 151 -17.42 8.94 5.70
N ILE A 152 -16.83 8.26 4.70
CA ILE A 152 -16.51 8.84 3.39
C ILE A 152 -17.74 9.01 2.48
N CYS A 153 -18.90 8.44 2.85
CA CYS A 153 -20.15 8.61 2.11
C CYS A 153 -20.69 10.04 2.21
N GLU A 154 -21.19 10.57 1.09
CA GLU A 154 -21.70 11.94 1.03
C GLU A 154 -23.12 12.04 1.60
N LYS A 155 -23.23 12.51 2.83
CA LYS A 155 -24.52 12.61 3.55
C LYS A 155 -25.47 13.61 2.90
N GLY A 156 -24.97 14.67 2.30
CA GLY A 156 -25.78 15.69 1.62
C GLY A 156 -26.51 15.17 0.38
N LEU A 157 -26.03 14.08 -0.21
CA LEU A 157 -26.65 13.41 -1.36
C LEU A 157 -27.47 12.17 -0.96
N GLY A 158 -27.68 11.93 0.32
CA GLY A 158 -28.41 10.74 0.80
C GLY A 158 -27.52 9.51 1.05
N GLY A 159 -26.20 9.71 1.17
CA GLY A 159 -25.25 8.67 1.59
C GLY A 159 -24.58 7.85 0.47
N PRO A 160 -24.55 8.29 -0.81
CA PRO A 160 -23.83 7.51 -1.84
C PRO A 160 -22.32 7.57 -1.63
N ASN A 161 -21.65 6.50 -2.05
CA ASN A 161 -20.20 6.46 -2.18
C ASN A 161 -19.81 7.20 -3.48
N THR A 162 -19.27 8.41 -3.36
CA THR A 162 -18.86 9.25 -4.50
C THR A 162 -17.40 9.10 -4.89
N CYS A 163 -16.55 8.75 -3.92
CA CYS A 163 -15.11 8.59 -4.11
C CYS A 163 -14.54 7.63 -3.06
N THR A 164 -13.45 6.98 -3.39
CA THR A 164 -12.66 6.17 -2.45
C THR A 164 -11.45 6.95 -1.94
N ARG A 165 -10.67 6.36 -1.05
CA ARG A 165 -9.45 6.99 -0.48
C ARG A 165 -8.27 6.05 -0.60
N ALA A 166 -7.07 6.62 -0.66
CA ALA A 166 -5.83 5.93 -0.35
C ALA A 166 -5.41 6.34 1.06
N LYS A 167 -5.25 5.38 1.97
CA LYS A 167 -4.78 5.57 3.35
C LYS A 167 -3.35 5.07 3.46
N VAL A 168 -2.45 5.89 3.97
CA VAL A 168 -1.11 5.43 4.34
C VAL A 168 -1.26 4.50 5.54
N ILE A 169 -0.82 3.26 5.37
CA ILE A 169 -0.74 2.23 6.41
C ILE A 169 0.71 2.10 6.81
N TRP A 170 0.93 1.87 8.09
CA TRP A 170 2.22 1.55 8.63
C TRP A 170 2.12 0.40 9.63
N GLN A 171 3.16 -0.43 9.63
CA GLN A 171 3.28 -1.55 10.56
C GLN A 171 4.74 -1.67 10.99
N VAL A 172 4.98 -1.74 12.30
CA VAL A 172 6.29 -2.08 12.84
C VAL A 172 6.38 -3.59 12.93
N LYS A 173 7.30 -4.16 12.18
CA LYS A 173 7.52 -5.61 12.04
C LYS A 173 8.92 -5.99 12.47
N SER A 174 9.14 -7.29 12.62
CA SER A 174 10.47 -7.85 12.88
C SER A 174 10.88 -8.85 11.80
N ALA A 175 12.17 -8.92 11.54
CA ALA A 175 12.77 -9.94 10.69
C ALA A 175 14.00 -10.52 11.38
N ALA A 176 14.11 -11.85 11.39
CA ALA A 176 15.28 -12.50 11.93
C ALA A 176 16.51 -12.25 11.04
N PHE A 177 17.68 -12.16 11.65
CA PHE A 177 18.93 -12.22 10.90
C PHE A 177 19.10 -13.63 10.36
N ASN A 178 19.18 -13.79 9.05
CA ASN A 178 19.39 -15.11 8.45
C ASN A 178 20.87 -15.46 8.46
N ASP A 179 21.22 -16.53 9.20
CA ASP A 179 22.59 -17.07 9.28
C ASP A 179 23.10 -17.68 7.96
N SER A 180 22.25 -17.84 6.94
CA SER A 180 22.60 -18.55 5.72
C SER A 180 23.32 -17.71 4.64
N ASP A 181 23.37 -16.38 4.79
CA ASP A 181 24.14 -15.52 3.88
C ASP A 181 25.56 -15.33 4.42
N SER A 182 26.53 -16.08 3.87
CA SER A 182 27.95 -16.04 4.29
C SER A 182 28.57 -14.63 4.23
N GLY A 183 28.08 -13.74 3.36
CA GLY A 183 28.47 -12.33 3.33
C GLY A 183 27.91 -11.49 4.48
N TRP A 184 26.88 -11.98 5.18
CA TRP A 184 26.25 -11.29 6.29
C TRP A 184 26.96 -11.53 7.62
N GLN A 185 27.53 -12.72 7.84
CA GLN A 185 28.31 -13.03 9.06
C GLN A 185 29.58 -12.17 9.16
N ASP A 186 30.24 -11.92 8.03
CA ASP A 186 31.44 -11.07 8.00
C ASP A 186 31.09 -9.58 8.24
N VAL A 187 29.96 -9.10 7.70
CA VAL A 187 29.44 -7.75 7.96
C VAL A 187 28.91 -7.60 9.40
N GLN A 188 28.37 -8.65 10.00
CA GLN A 188 27.84 -8.61 11.36
C GLN A 188 28.87 -8.28 12.42
N GLN A 189 30.05 -8.87 12.39
CA GLN A 189 31.01 -8.72 13.50
C GLN A 189 31.72 -7.37 13.50
N GLU A 190 32.12 -6.87 12.36
CA GLU A 190 32.80 -5.59 12.19
C GLU A 190 31.82 -4.41 12.30
N VAL A 191 30.71 -4.46 11.56
CA VAL A 191 29.66 -3.43 11.58
C VAL A 191 28.96 -3.35 12.93
N GLN A 192 28.70 -4.48 13.61
CA GLN A 192 28.05 -4.47 14.91
C GLN A 192 28.94 -3.86 16.02
N THR A 193 30.25 -4.09 15.96
CA THR A 193 31.19 -3.48 16.92
C THR A 193 31.27 -1.99 16.71
N ASP A 194 31.39 -1.53 15.48
CA ASP A 194 31.49 -0.11 15.14
C ASP A 194 30.17 0.63 15.41
N ILE A 195 29.04 0.04 15.04
CA ILE A 195 27.70 0.59 15.32
C ILE A 195 27.48 0.71 16.85
N ASN A 196 27.80 -0.33 17.62
CA ASN A 196 27.65 -0.28 19.08
C ASN A 196 28.53 0.80 19.72
N ASN A 197 29.74 0.98 19.22
CA ASN A 197 30.63 2.04 19.69
C ASN A 197 30.08 3.43 19.36
N LEU A 198 29.56 3.63 18.16
CA LEU A 198 28.94 4.88 17.74
C LEU A 198 27.68 5.21 18.56
N PHE A 199 26.81 4.21 18.82
CA PHE A 199 25.63 4.39 19.68
C PHE A 199 26.01 4.73 21.11
N THR A 200 27.02 4.06 21.67
CA THR A 200 27.50 4.33 23.03
C THR A 200 28.07 5.75 23.13
N THR A 201 28.85 6.16 22.14
CA THR A 201 29.44 7.50 22.09
C THR A 201 28.35 8.56 21.96
N LYS A 202 27.35 8.34 21.08
CA LYS A 202 26.20 9.24 20.93
C LYS A 202 25.43 9.41 22.24
N ALA A 203 25.07 8.30 22.89
CA ALA A 203 24.34 8.33 24.16
C ALA A 203 25.09 9.09 25.27
N ASN A 204 26.42 8.97 25.34
CA ASN A 204 27.25 9.74 26.26
C ASN A 204 27.21 11.24 25.95
N LEU A 205 27.37 11.64 24.68
CA LEU A 205 27.29 13.05 24.26
C LEU A 205 25.90 13.66 24.48
N GLU A 206 24.83 12.90 24.26
CA GLU A 206 23.47 13.33 24.56
C GLU A 206 23.25 13.56 26.07
N SER A 207 23.79 12.67 26.91
CA SER A 207 23.78 12.85 28.36
C SER A 207 24.57 14.09 28.80
N ASP A 208 25.76 14.31 28.22
CA ASP A 208 26.57 15.49 28.47
C ASP A 208 25.87 16.77 28.02
N LEU A 209 25.20 16.75 26.89
CA LEU A 209 24.41 17.87 26.36
C LEU A 209 23.27 18.27 27.30
N GLN A 210 22.61 17.28 27.94
CA GLN A 210 21.53 17.53 28.91
C GLN A 210 22.03 18.20 30.18
N THR A 211 23.27 17.87 30.61
CA THR A 211 23.84 18.35 31.87
C THR A 211 24.70 19.59 31.73
N GLU A 212 25.20 19.90 30.54
CA GLU A 212 26.05 21.08 30.28
C GLU A 212 25.24 22.38 30.43
N THR A 213 25.85 23.38 31.07
CA THR A 213 25.25 24.70 31.31
C THR A 213 25.87 25.82 30.46
N ASP A 214 27.08 25.60 29.94
CA ASP A 214 27.76 26.57 29.09
C ASP A 214 27.20 26.52 27.64
N PRO A 215 26.62 27.64 27.15
CA PRO A 215 26.03 27.67 25.81
C PRO A 215 27.00 27.32 24.67
N ILE A 216 28.26 27.72 24.78
CA ILE A 216 29.29 27.48 23.76
C ILE A 216 29.62 25.98 23.69
N LYS A 217 29.78 25.35 24.86
CA LYS A 217 30.02 23.90 24.95
C LYS A 217 28.82 23.10 24.48
N LYS A 218 27.60 23.54 24.78
CA LYS A 218 26.37 22.92 24.21
C LYS A 218 26.39 22.90 22.70
N VAL A 219 26.74 24.00 22.04
CA VAL A 219 26.89 24.03 20.58
C VAL A 219 27.93 23.04 20.09
N GLY A 220 29.07 22.95 20.78
CA GLY A 220 30.11 21.99 20.45
C GLY A 220 29.66 20.53 20.55
N LEU A 221 28.96 20.17 21.64
CA LEU A 221 28.38 18.83 21.82
C LEU A 221 27.34 18.51 20.76
N PHE A 222 26.48 19.47 20.46
CA PHE A 222 25.48 19.31 19.41
C PHE A 222 26.10 19.03 18.03
N VAL A 223 27.14 19.76 17.65
CA VAL A 223 27.85 19.51 16.36
C VAL A 223 28.49 18.12 16.35
N GLN A 224 29.02 17.66 17.49
CA GLN A 224 29.59 16.31 17.60
C GLN A 224 28.49 15.22 17.46
N ILE A 225 27.32 15.41 18.06
CA ILE A 225 26.19 14.50 17.90
C ILE A 225 25.74 14.42 16.42
N GLN A 226 25.64 15.57 15.74
CA GLN A 226 25.30 15.58 14.31
C GLN A 226 26.34 14.83 13.45
N ALA A 227 27.62 15.00 13.73
CA ALA A 227 28.66 14.28 13.02
C ALA A 227 28.60 12.77 13.26
N LEU A 228 28.24 12.35 14.48
CA LEU A 228 28.01 10.94 14.81
C LEU A 228 26.75 10.37 14.13
N ASP A 229 25.68 11.14 14.04
CA ASP A 229 24.47 10.73 13.31
C ASP A 229 24.78 10.46 11.85
N GLU A 230 25.62 11.27 11.23
CA GLU A 230 26.07 11.04 9.87
C GLU A 230 26.93 9.78 9.74
N GLN A 231 27.86 9.55 10.68
CA GLN A 231 28.65 8.32 10.71
C GLN A 231 27.79 7.07 10.93
N LEU A 232 26.83 7.13 11.85
CA LEU A 232 25.84 6.05 12.07
C LEU A 232 25.03 5.78 10.80
N ARG A 233 24.60 6.83 10.11
CA ARG A 233 23.87 6.69 8.83
C ARG A 233 24.68 5.90 7.81
N PHE A 234 25.96 6.22 7.63
CA PHE A 234 26.83 5.49 6.72
C PHE A 234 27.08 4.04 7.18
N ALA A 235 27.28 3.82 8.48
CA ALA A 235 27.48 2.48 9.02
C ALA A 235 26.23 1.59 8.91
N LEU A 236 25.03 2.18 8.96
CA LEU A 236 23.74 1.47 8.87
C LEU A 236 23.26 1.24 7.42
N LEU A 237 23.81 1.92 6.42
CA LEU A 237 23.42 1.73 5.02
C LEU A 237 23.52 0.28 4.55
N PRO A 238 24.65 -0.44 4.74
CA PRO A 238 24.76 -1.84 4.33
C PRO A 238 23.75 -2.75 5.04
N VAL A 239 23.48 -2.46 6.32
CA VAL A 239 22.49 -3.19 7.13
C VAL A 239 21.08 -3.01 6.57
N HIS A 240 20.75 -1.78 6.20
CA HIS A 240 19.46 -1.47 5.57
C HIS A 240 19.33 -2.11 4.18
N GLU A 241 20.38 -2.08 3.37
CA GLU A 241 20.37 -2.75 2.06
C GLU A 241 20.16 -4.26 2.19
N ALA A 242 20.80 -4.90 3.18
CA ALA A 242 20.61 -6.31 3.45
C ALA A 242 19.17 -6.62 3.92
N LEU A 243 18.62 -5.78 4.81
CA LEU A 243 17.21 -5.89 5.22
C LEU A 243 16.28 -5.74 4.01
N LEU A 244 16.47 -4.71 3.20
CA LEU A 244 15.68 -4.50 1.98
C LEU A 244 15.76 -5.70 1.04
N LYS A 245 16.94 -6.25 0.81
CA LYS A 245 17.13 -7.44 -0.03
C LYS A 245 16.36 -8.65 0.49
N ASN A 246 16.27 -8.82 1.80
CA ASN A 246 15.51 -9.90 2.42
C ASN A 246 13.99 -9.69 2.39
N LEU A 247 13.54 -8.43 2.59
CA LEU A 247 12.11 -8.08 2.61
C LEU A 247 11.52 -7.91 1.21
N THR A 248 12.29 -7.35 0.30
CA THR A 248 11.95 -7.30 -1.11
C THR A 248 12.37 -8.60 -1.79
N SER A 249 11.76 -9.73 -1.42
CA SER A 249 11.67 -10.83 -2.37
C SER A 249 10.95 -10.26 -3.59
N ILE A 250 11.76 -9.84 -4.56
CA ILE A 250 11.30 -9.08 -5.71
C ILE A 250 10.36 -9.98 -6.47
N SER A 251 9.07 -9.64 -6.49
CA SER A 251 8.19 -10.18 -7.49
C SER A 251 8.80 -9.82 -8.84
N ASN A 252 9.39 -10.80 -9.50
CA ASN A 252 9.87 -10.65 -10.86
C ASN A 252 8.85 -11.19 -11.87
N ALA A 253 7.65 -11.49 -11.38
CA ALA A 253 6.51 -11.92 -12.18
C ALA A 253 6.23 -10.91 -13.30
N LYS A 254 5.94 -11.41 -14.48
CA LYS A 254 5.55 -10.59 -15.63
C LYS A 254 4.35 -11.20 -16.31
N LEU A 255 3.48 -10.33 -16.80
CA LEU A 255 2.28 -10.69 -17.54
C LEU A 255 2.24 -9.90 -18.84
N ALA A 256 1.81 -10.56 -19.90
CA ALA A 256 1.40 -9.95 -21.18
C ALA A 256 -0.08 -10.15 -21.40
N ALA A 257 -0.74 -9.16 -22.01
CA ALA A 257 -2.16 -9.24 -22.33
C ALA A 257 -2.41 -8.85 -23.79
N ARG A 258 -3.44 -9.47 -24.39
CA ARG A 258 -3.87 -9.19 -25.77
C ARG A 258 -5.35 -9.54 -25.95
N VAL A 259 -5.88 -9.20 -27.11
CA VAL A 259 -7.09 -9.82 -27.61
C VAL A 259 -6.69 -11.02 -28.47
N ASP A 260 -7.46 -12.11 -28.41
CA ASP A 260 -7.25 -13.30 -29.22
C ASP A 260 -7.14 -12.90 -30.72
N PRO A 261 -6.02 -13.19 -31.39
CA PRO A 261 -5.82 -12.82 -32.78
C PRO A 261 -6.75 -13.60 -33.76
N GLY A 262 -7.51 -14.59 -33.26
CA GLY A 262 -8.36 -15.45 -34.05
C GLY A 262 -7.57 -16.41 -34.96
N ARG A 263 -8.23 -17.40 -35.51
CA ARG A 263 -7.66 -18.20 -36.61
C ARG A 263 -7.69 -17.38 -37.89
N LYS A 264 -6.57 -17.31 -38.61
CA LYS A 264 -6.51 -16.68 -39.93
C LYS A 264 -7.54 -17.36 -40.84
N THR A 265 -8.49 -16.59 -41.32
CA THR A 265 -9.29 -17.00 -42.51
C THR A 265 -8.41 -16.84 -43.73
N GLU A 266 -8.52 -17.74 -44.70
CA GLU A 266 -7.77 -17.67 -45.98
C GLU A 266 -8.04 -16.39 -46.78
N ASP A 267 -9.02 -15.59 -46.35
CA ASP A 267 -9.42 -14.35 -46.99
C ASP A 267 -8.73 -13.16 -46.32
N ALA A 268 -7.70 -12.63 -46.97
CA ALA A 268 -6.85 -11.54 -46.46
C ALA A 268 -7.60 -10.20 -46.24
N CYS A 269 -8.86 -10.10 -46.66
CA CYS A 269 -9.68 -8.88 -46.58
C CYS A 269 -10.67 -8.86 -45.39
N VAL A 270 -10.82 -9.95 -44.66
CA VAL A 270 -11.78 -10.05 -43.55
C VAL A 270 -11.04 -10.29 -42.25
N THR A 271 -11.02 -9.29 -41.35
CA THR A 271 -10.58 -9.51 -39.98
C THR A 271 -11.58 -10.46 -39.31
N PRO A 272 -11.14 -11.64 -38.80
CA PRO A 272 -12.06 -12.56 -38.15
C PRO A 272 -12.82 -11.85 -37.03
N PRO A 273 -14.13 -12.05 -36.86
CA PRO A 273 -14.88 -11.47 -35.73
C PRO A 273 -14.31 -11.86 -34.36
N ALA A 274 -13.60 -13.00 -34.29
CA ALA A 274 -12.94 -13.49 -33.09
C ALA A 274 -11.68 -12.71 -32.68
N SER A 275 -11.11 -11.92 -33.60
CA SER A 275 -9.87 -11.13 -33.32
C SER A 275 -10.13 -9.74 -32.74
N LYS A 276 -11.23 -9.56 -32.04
CA LYS A 276 -11.61 -8.29 -31.40
C LYS A 276 -12.14 -8.56 -30.00
N TYR A 277 -12.02 -7.54 -29.16
CA TYR A 277 -12.75 -7.49 -27.91
C TYR A 277 -14.26 -7.55 -28.19
N ARG A 278 -14.95 -8.48 -27.55
CA ARG A 278 -16.35 -8.80 -27.82
C ARG A 278 -17.33 -8.30 -26.77
N GLY A 279 -16.83 -7.72 -25.70
CA GLY A 279 -17.65 -7.12 -24.63
C GLY A 279 -18.54 -6.00 -25.17
N THR A 280 -19.69 -5.80 -24.55
CA THR A 280 -20.68 -4.78 -24.92
C THR A 280 -20.36 -3.40 -24.35
N GLU A 281 -19.48 -3.34 -23.35
CA GLU A 281 -19.05 -2.12 -22.65
C GLU A 281 -17.55 -2.12 -22.39
N ASN A 282 -17.00 -0.94 -22.06
CA ASN A 282 -15.61 -0.82 -21.67
C ASN A 282 -15.42 -1.46 -20.29
N GLN A 283 -14.40 -2.32 -20.18
CA GLN A 283 -14.06 -3.01 -18.93
C GLN A 283 -12.64 -2.67 -18.48
N LEU A 284 -12.39 -2.80 -17.19
CA LEU A 284 -11.06 -2.75 -16.61
C LEU A 284 -10.79 -4.09 -15.92
N TYR A 285 -10.22 -5.03 -16.67
CA TYR A 285 -9.88 -6.34 -16.11
C TYR A 285 -8.76 -6.21 -15.09
N ARG A 286 -8.93 -6.90 -13.98
CA ARG A 286 -7.91 -7.11 -12.94
C ARG A 286 -7.53 -8.57 -12.92
N VAL A 287 -6.25 -8.86 -13.05
CA VAL A 287 -5.66 -10.17 -12.77
C VAL A 287 -4.86 -10.03 -11.49
N GLU A 288 -5.19 -10.80 -10.47
CA GLU A 288 -4.58 -10.68 -9.13
C GLU A 288 -4.07 -12.05 -8.65
N ILE A 289 -2.85 -12.07 -8.13
CA ILE A 289 -2.28 -13.27 -7.50
C ILE A 289 -3.06 -13.56 -6.21
N HIS A 290 -3.64 -14.77 -6.14
CA HIS A 290 -4.35 -15.23 -4.96
C HIS A 290 -3.39 -15.87 -3.98
N GLN A 291 -2.70 -16.93 -4.39
CA GLN A 291 -1.64 -17.58 -3.63
C GLN A 291 -0.29 -17.31 -4.29
N GLY A 292 0.63 -16.72 -3.53
CA GLY A 292 2.01 -16.48 -3.99
C GLY A 292 2.86 -17.75 -4.00
N GLY A 293 4.07 -17.66 -4.59
CA GLY A 293 5.04 -18.76 -4.70
C GLY A 293 5.69 -18.81 -6.08
N GLN A 294 6.28 -19.95 -6.41
CA GLN A 294 6.86 -20.23 -7.72
C GLN A 294 6.16 -21.43 -8.36
N VAL A 295 6.13 -21.47 -9.70
CA VAL A 295 5.60 -22.65 -10.39
C VAL A 295 6.46 -23.86 -10.06
N GLY A 296 5.83 -24.89 -9.49
CA GLY A 296 6.48 -26.08 -8.95
C GLY A 296 6.45 -26.17 -7.43
N ASP A 297 6.06 -25.12 -6.74
CA ASP A 297 5.83 -25.16 -5.29
C ASP A 297 4.59 -26.00 -4.95
N ASN A 298 4.47 -26.36 -3.68
CA ASN A 298 3.30 -27.03 -3.13
C ASN A 298 2.88 -26.31 -1.82
N PRO A 299 1.74 -25.58 -1.81
CA PRO A 299 0.78 -25.39 -2.92
C PRO A 299 1.34 -24.53 -4.07
N PRO A 300 0.83 -24.70 -5.30
CA PRO A 300 1.27 -23.93 -6.46
C PRO A 300 0.73 -22.50 -6.37
N PRO A 301 1.40 -21.52 -7.03
CA PRO A 301 0.86 -20.17 -7.12
C PRO A 301 -0.41 -20.15 -7.98
N THR A 302 -1.39 -19.35 -7.53
CA THR A 302 -2.70 -19.21 -8.17
C THR A 302 -3.07 -17.76 -8.40
N PHE A 303 -3.98 -17.51 -9.34
CA PHE A 303 -4.54 -16.19 -9.61
C PHE A 303 -6.06 -16.23 -9.75
N LYS A 304 -6.66 -15.06 -9.60
CA LYS A 304 -8.08 -14.79 -9.83
C LYS A 304 -8.22 -13.54 -10.68
N TRP A 305 -9.37 -13.35 -11.33
CA TRP A 305 -9.57 -12.16 -12.15
C TRP A 305 -11.00 -11.60 -12.02
N SER A 306 -11.12 -10.30 -12.26
CA SER A 306 -12.40 -9.58 -12.27
C SER A 306 -12.46 -8.64 -13.47
N ARG A 307 -13.64 -8.56 -14.11
CA ARG A 307 -13.90 -7.65 -15.22
C ARG A 307 -14.03 -6.20 -14.79
N ASP A 308 -14.38 -5.96 -13.53
CA ASP A 308 -14.68 -4.64 -12.95
C ASP A 308 -13.61 -4.20 -11.95
N ASN A 309 -12.35 -4.57 -12.13
CA ASN A 309 -11.26 -4.26 -11.21
C ASN A 309 -11.58 -4.62 -9.74
N GLY A 310 -12.35 -5.69 -9.50
CA GLY A 310 -12.75 -6.10 -8.15
C GLY A 310 -13.61 -5.07 -7.41
N SER A 311 -14.33 -4.20 -8.12
CA SER A 311 -15.16 -3.15 -7.51
C SER A 311 -16.45 -3.67 -6.88
N VAL A 312 -16.97 -4.81 -7.37
CA VAL A 312 -18.21 -5.40 -6.86
C VAL A 312 -17.95 -6.09 -5.52
N ALA A 313 -18.31 -5.41 -4.45
CA ALA A 313 -18.14 -5.90 -3.09
C ALA A 313 -19.28 -5.39 -2.18
N THR A 314 -19.56 -6.12 -1.12
CA THR A 314 -20.60 -5.80 -0.14
C THR A 314 -20.14 -6.15 1.26
N ALA A 315 -20.69 -5.46 2.28
CA ALA A 315 -20.45 -5.82 3.67
C ALA A 315 -21.13 -7.15 4.00
N TRP A 316 -20.43 -8.03 4.70
CA TRP A 316 -20.96 -9.27 5.26
C TRP A 316 -21.41 -8.99 6.68
N LEU A 317 -22.71 -9.11 6.94
CA LEU A 317 -23.35 -8.68 8.20
C LEU A 317 -23.54 -9.81 9.18
N GLY A 318 -23.33 -11.05 8.77
CA GLY A 318 -23.58 -12.28 9.54
C GLY A 318 -24.23 -13.35 8.68
N GLY A 319 -24.88 -14.31 9.30
CA GLY A 319 -25.59 -15.39 8.62
C GLY A 319 -25.57 -16.69 9.42
N GLU A 320 -26.37 -17.65 8.99
CA GLU A 320 -26.42 -18.99 9.57
C GLU A 320 -26.33 -20.05 8.48
N GLY A 321 -25.65 -21.15 8.77
CA GLY A 321 -25.50 -22.26 7.84
C GLY A 321 -24.72 -21.87 6.58
N SER A 322 -25.38 -21.91 5.42
CA SER A 322 -24.79 -21.57 4.11
C SER A 322 -25.14 -20.15 3.63
N ASP A 323 -25.87 -19.38 4.42
CA ASP A 323 -26.45 -18.10 4.02
C ASP A 323 -25.65 -16.94 4.62
N LEU A 324 -25.05 -16.13 3.74
CA LEU A 324 -24.36 -14.89 4.06
C LEU A 324 -25.38 -13.74 4.03
N GLN A 325 -25.66 -13.13 5.16
CA GLN A 325 -26.44 -11.89 5.22
C GLN A 325 -25.54 -10.72 4.80
N VAL A 326 -25.94 -10.00 3.75
CA VAL A 326 -25.13 -8.93 3.16
C VAL A 326 -25.90 -7.63 3.04
N ALA A 327 -25.18 -6.51 2.98
CA ALA A 327 -25.79 -5.18 2.85
C ALA A 327 -26.44 -4.96 1.46
N SER A 328 -25.94 -5.62 0.42
CA SER A 328 -26.49 -5.54 -0.94
C SER A 328 -26.09 -6.77 -1.74
N THR A 329 -27.01 -7.26 -2.56
CA THR A 329 -26.78 -8.37 -3.50
C THR A 329 -26.58 -7.89 -4.94
N ARG A 330 -26.53 -6.57 -5.14
CA ARG A 330 -26.37 -5.99 -6.48
C ARG A 330 -25.03 -6.39 -7.10
N GLY A 331 -25.07 -6.92 -8.34
CA GLY A 331 -23.90 -7.35 -9.08
C GLY A 331 -23.43 -8.78 -8.78
N PHE A 332 -24.14 -9.51 -7.90
CA PHE A 332 -23.89 -10.92 -7.62
C PHE A 332 -24.91 -11.79 -8.36
N ALA A 333 -24.48 -12.98 -8.78
CA ALA A 333 -25.33 -13.99 -9.40
C ALA A 333 -24.91 -15.39 -8.96
N ALA A 334 -25.83 -16.34 -9.03
CA ALA A 334 -25.51 -17.75 -8.81
C ALA A 334 -24.43 -18.20 -9.79
N GLY A 335 -23.47 -18.99 -9.31
CA GLY A 335 -22.30 -19.42 -10.07
C GLY A 335 -21.10 -18.49 -9.98
N ASN A 336 -21.23 -17.25 -9.49
CA ASN A 336 -20.07 -16.38 -9.27
C ASN A 336 -19.18 -16.95 -8.16
N TRP A 337 -17.89 -16.81 -8.31
CA TRP A 337 -16.94 -16.93 -7.22
C TRP A 337 -16.89 -15.64 -6.41
N VAL A 338 -16.86 -15.77 -5.11
CA VAL A 338 -16.70 -14.63 -4.19
C VAL A 338 -15.59 -14.91 -3.19
N GLU A 339 -14.90 -13.86 -2.82
CA GLU A 339 -13.86 -13.89 -1.80
C GLU A 339 -14.43 -13.32 -0.50
N LEU A 340 -14.32 -14.10 0.56
CA LEU A 340 -14.61 -13.70 1.92
C LEU A 340 -13.32 -13.19 2.55
N SER A 341 -13.32 -11.95 2.97
CA SER A 341 -12.15 -11.29 3.58
C SER A 341 -12.59 -10.26 4.60
N ASP A 342 -11.64 -9.79 5.39
CA ASP A 342 -11.82 -8.69 6.33
C ASP A 342 -10.61 -7.76 6.31
N ASP A 343 -10.60 -6.73 7.16
CA ASP A 343 -9.46 -5.82 7.24
C ASP A 343 -8.20 -6.49 7.78
N THR A 344 -8.34 -7.53 8.60
CA THR A 344 -7.19 -8.25 9.16
C THR A 344 -6.43 -8.98 8.06
N SER A 345 -7.15 -9.73 7.20
CA SER A 345 -6.54 -10.42 6.06
C SER A 345 -5.91 -9.45 5.06
N ASP A 346 -6.58 -8.32 4.76
CA ASP A 346 -6.02 -7.28 3.89
C ASP A 346 -4.72 -6.67 4.45
N LEU A 347 -4.69 -6.39 5.76
CA LEU A 347 -3.53 -5.77 6.43
C LEU A 347 -2.35 -6.74 6.62
N LEU A 348 -2.62 -8.04 6.69
CA LEU A 348 -1.60 -9.09 6.73
C LEU A 348 -1.13 -9.52 5.34
N GLY A 349 -1.81 -9.10 4.27
CA GLY A 349 -1.52 -9.52 2.90
C GLY A 349 -1.82 -11.01 2.66
N THR A 350 -2.75 -11.58 3.42
CA THR A 350 -3.18 -12.98 3.25
C THR A 350 -4.37 -13.06 2.31
N PRO A 351 -4.48 -14.11 1.47
CA PRO A 351 -5.63 -14.27 0.59
C PRO A 351 -6.90 -14.52 1.41
N GLY A 352 -8.04 -14.01 0.93
CA GLY A 352 -9.35 -14.37 1.47
C GLY A 352 -9.77 -15.77 1.04
N THR A 353 -10.87 -16.27 1.61
CA THR A 353 -11.42 -17.59 1.23
C THR A 353 -12.33 -17.45 0.01
N LEU A 354 -12.06 -18.21 -1.05
CA LEU A 354 -12.90 -18.27 -2.24
C LEU A 354 -14.02 -19.30 -2.06
N VAL A 355 -15.27 -18.88 -2.29
CA VAL A 355 -16.46 -19.72 -2.24
C VAL A 355 -17.35 -19.45 -3.45
N GLN A 356 -18.12 -20.44 -3.90
CA GLN A 356 -19.03 -20.26 -5.04
C GLN A 356 -20.46 -20.00 -4.57
N LEU A 357 -21.09 -19.00 -5.19
CA LEU A 357 -22.50 -18.69 -4.94
C LEU A 357 -23.40 -19.73 -5.59
N VAL A 358 -24.26 -20.36 -4.79
CA VAL A 358 -25.28 -21.31 -5.26
C VAL A 358 -26.59 -20.57 -5.56
N LYS A 359 -26.94 -19.57 -4.74
CA LYS A 359 -28.18 -18.81 -4.84
C LYS A 359 -27.97 -17.36 -4.40
N VAL A 360 -28.73 -16.45 -5.00
CA VAL A 360 -28.76 -15.03 -4.64
C VAL A 360 -30.21 -14.60 -4.41
N GLU A 361 -30.52 -14.10 -3.24
CA GLU A 361 -31.81 -13.55 -2.86
C GLU A 361 -31.61 -12.14 -2.27
N ASP A 362 -32.70 -11.41 -2.05
CA ASP A 362 -32.59 -10.06 -1.49
C ASP A 362 -31.96 -10.10 -0.08
N GLY A 363 -30.81 -9.42 0.07
CA GLY A 363 -30.03 -9.39 1.29
C GLY A 363 -29.27 -10.68 1.65
N THR A 364 -29.33 -11.73 0.81
CA THR A 364 -28.73 -13.04 1.14
C THR A 364 -27.97 -13.63 -0.04
N LEU A 365 -26.75 -14.09 0.21
CA LEU A 365 -25.93 -14.87 -0.71
C LEU A 365 -25.74 -16.27 -0.12
N SER A 366 -26.23 -17.32 -0.80
CA SER A 366 -26.06 -18.70 -0.33
C SER A 366 -24.87 -19.36 -1.02
N VAL A 367 -24.03 -20.05 -0.25
CA VAL A 367 -22.83 -20.75 -0.71
C VAL A 367 -22.90 -22.24 -0.35
N ASP A 368 -21.95 -23.03 -0.84
CA ASP A 368 -21.79 -24.41 -0.37
C ASP A 368 -21.32 -24.41 1.10
N PRO A 369 -22.08 -25.01 2.03
CA PRO A 369 -21.74 -24.98 3.45
C PRO A 369 -20.40 -25.67 3.78
N THR A 370 -19.90 -26.54 2.92
CA THR A 370 -18.60 -27.21 3.12
C THR A 370 -17.41 -26.29 2.87
N MET A 371 -17.63 -25.17 2.18
CA MET A 371 -16.60 -24.18 1.83
C MET A 371 -16.59 -22.97 2.77
N LEU A 372 -17.65 -22.80 3.60
CA LEU A 372 -17.84 -21.58 4.39
C LEU A 372 -17.03 -21.62 5.70
N PRO A 373 -16.06 -20.71 5.90
CA PRO A 373 -15.42 -20.52 7.19
C PRO A 373 -16.39 -19.87 8.19
N PRO A 374 -16.21 -20.06 9.51
CA PRO A 374 -17.04 -19.42 10.52
C PRO A 374 -16.97 -17.89 10.41
N PHE A 375 -18.12 -17.21 10.52
CA PHE A 375 -18.18 -15.74 10.53
C PHE A 375 -17.33 -15.10 11.63
N SER A 376 -17.20 -15.80 12.76
CA SER A 376 -16.36 -15.37 13.91
C SER A 376 -14.88 -15.18 13.58
N ASP A 377 -14.40 -15.74 12.47
CA ASP A 377 -13.00 -15.61 12.05
C ASP A 377 -12.74 -14.25 11.40
N PHE A 378 -13.79 -13.52 11.03
CA PHE A 378 -13.71 -12.20 10.39
C PHE A 378 -14.07 -11.10 11.39
N LEU A 379 -13.07 -10.41 11.90
CA LEU A 379 -13.22 -9.52 13.06
C LEU A 379 -13.48 -8.06 12.71
N LYS A 380 -12.93 -7.57 11.58
CA LYS A 380 -12.96 -6.16 11.23
C LYS A 380 -13.48 -5.97 9.80
N ASN A 381 -14.63 -5.32 9.65
CA ASN A 381 -15.24 -4.99 8.35
C ASN A 381 -15.29 -6.20 7.39
N PRO A 382 -15.92 -7.32 7.79
CA PRO A 382 -16.06 -8.49 6.94
C PRO A 382 -16.80 -8.13 5.65
N LYS A 383 -16.31 -8.67 4.53
CA LYS A 383 -16.80 -8.34 3.19
C LYS A 383 -16.79 -9.51 2.25
N VAL A 384 -17.68 -9.45 1.29
CA VAL A 384 -17.83 -10.39 0.17
C VAL A 384 -17.50 -9.65 -1.11
N ARG A 385 -16.52 -10.13 -1.89
CA ARG A 385 -16.08 -9.53 -3.15
C ARG A 385 -16.24 -10.51 -4.29
N ARG A 386 -16.86 -10.09 -5.41
CA ARG A 386 -17.03 -10.90 -6.61
C ARG A 386 -15.72 -11.01 -7.41
N TRP A 387 -15.49 -12.23 -7.88
CA TRP A 387 -14.50 -12.56 -8.89
C TRP A 387 -15.18 -13.28 -10.06
N ASP A 388 -14.66 -13.09 -11.26
CA ASP A 388 -15.32 -13.54 -12.51
C ASP A 388 -14.63 -14.76 -13.13
N HIS A 389 -13.61 -15.32 -12.47
CA HIS A 389 -12.97 -16.55 -12.93
C HIS A 389 -13.92 -17.76 -12.82
N ILE A 390 -13.83 -18.65 -13.79
CA ILE A 390 -14.64 -19.88 -13.84
C ILE A 390 -13.78 -21.04 -14.35
N ALA A 391 -14.08 -22.25 -13.89
CA ALA A 391 -13.56 -23.47 -14.51
C ALA A 391 -14.21 -23.68 -15.88
N ASN A 392 -13.44 -24.18 -16.83
CA ASN A 392 -13.92 -24.58 -18.15
C ASN A 392 -13.13 -25.80 -18.65
N ASP A 393 -13.37 -26.22 -19.89
CA ASP A 393 -12.71 -27.42 -20.45
C ASP A 393 -11.17 -27.32 -20.50
N THR A 394 -10.60 -26.11 -20.40
CA THR A 394 -9.16 -25.84 -20.46
C THR A 394 -8.57 -25.32 -19.14
N ILE A 395 -9.42 -24.84 -18.23
CA ILE A 395 -9.03 -24.24 -16.94
C ILE A 395 -9.64 -25.07 -15.80
N SER A 396 -8.79 -25.75 -15.05
CA SER A 396 -9.15 -26.36 -13.76
C SER A 396 -8.79 -25.43 -12.62
N LEU A 397 -9.58 -25.41 -11.55
CA LEU A 397 -9.26 -24.67 -10.33
C LEU A 397 -8.38 -25.53 -9.42
N ALA A 398 -7.51 -24.88 -8.65
CA ALA A 398 -6.71 -25.50 -7.59
C ALA A 398 -7.55 -25.74 -6.32
N ASP A 399 -6.95 -26.29 -5.28
CA ASP A 399 -7.64 -26.58 -4.01
C ASP A 399 -8.13 -25.30 -3.30
N ASP A 400 -7.50 -24.16 -3.55
CA ASP A 400 -7.91 -22.84 -3.07
C ASP A 400 -9.00 -22.18 -3.94
N HIS A 401 -9.53 -22.91 -4.93
CA HIS A 401 -10.55 -22.48 -5.88
C HIS A 401 -10.14 -21.35 -6.83
N ALA A 402 -8.87 -20.97 -6.87
CA ALA A 402 -8.30 -20.05 -7.84
C ALA A 402 -7.68 -20.79 -9.03
N ILE A 403 -7.26 -20.06 -10.06
CA ILE A 403 -6.68 -20.64 -11.28
C ILE A 403 -5.17 -20.85 -11.06
N PRO A 404 -4.63 -22.07 -11.23
CA PRO A 404 -3.18 -22.30 -11.17
C PRO A 404 -2.44 -21.51 -12.26
N ILE A 405 -1.32 -20.89 -11.90
CA ILE A 405 -0.49 -20.15 -12.85
C ILE A 405 0.23 -21.14 -13.77
N GLN A 406 0.09 -20.89 -15.08
CA GLN A 406 0.80 -21.60 -16.13
C GLN A 406 1.73 -20.62 -16.84
N GLU A 407 3.03 -20.92 -16.80
CA GLU A 407 4.06 -20.06 -17.40
C GLU A 407 4.42 -20.53 -18.82
N SER A 408 4.76 -19.55 -19.65
CA SER A 408 5.29 -19.79 -20.99
C SER A 408 6.81 -19.72 -20.98
N SER A 409 7.49 -20.78 -21.40
CA SER A 409 8.96 -20.77 -21.49
C SER A 409 9.44 -19.78 -22.57
N PRO A 410 10.50 -18.98 -22.31
CA PRO A 410 11.09 -18.07 -23.31
C PRO A 410 11.64 -18.82 -24.53
N ALA A 411 12.01 -20.09 -24.37
CA ALA A 411 12.48 -20.96 -25.43
C ALA A 411 11.36 -21.75 -26.12
N ALA A 412 10.08 -21.48 -25.77
CA ALA A 412 8.96 -22.17 -26.36
C ALA A 412 8.80 -21.79 -27.82
N THR A 413 8.60 -22.79 -28.69
CA THR A 413 8.11 -22.51 -30.03
C THR A 413 6.72 -21.87 -29.93
N PRO A 414 6.27 -21.08 -30.94
CA PRO A 414 4.96 -20.41 -30.91
C PRO A 414 3.78 -21.32 -30.51
N GLU A 415 3.92 -22.61 -30.75
CA GLU A 415 2.93 -23.65 -30.42
C GLU A 415 2.91 -24.06 -28.93
N LYS A 416 3.95 -23.69 -28.16
CA LYS A 416 4.08 -23.96 -26.73
C LYS A 416 3.85 -22.74 -25.85
N ILE A 417 3.49 -21.62 -26.46
CA ILE A 417 3.14 -20.41 -25.72
C ILE A 417 1.73 -20.60 -25.15
N VAL A 418 1.61 -20.54 -23.83
CA VAL A 418 0.33 -20.69 -23.13
C VAL A 418 -0.35 -19.33 -23.02
N TRP A 419 -1.44 -19.14 -23.75
CA TRP A 419 -2.36 -18.03 -23.57
C TRP A 419 -3.59 -18.53 -22.82
N ILE A 420 -3.93 -17.85 -21.73
CA ILE A 420 -5.07 -18.16 -20.87
C ILE A 420 -6.21 -17.21 -21.27
N ASP A 421 -7.34 -17.77 -21.68
CA ASP A 421 -8.54 -16.99 -21.97
C ASP A 421 -9.21 -16.54 -20.67
N LEU A 422 -9.51 -15.25 -20.56
CA LEU A 422 -10.37 -14.71 -19.49
C LEU A 422 -11.83 -14.77 -19.95
N GLU A 423 -12.26 -13.77 -20.69
CA GLU A 423 -13.57 -13.70 -21.35
C GLU A 423 -13.52 -12.72 -22.54
N ASP A 424 -14.54 -12.71 -23.39
CA ASP A 424 -14.72 -11.75 -24.49
C ASP A 424 -13.50 -11.59 -25.41
N GLY A 425 -12.66 -12.62 -25.51
CA GLY A 425 -11.45 -12.63 -26.32
C GLY A 425 -10.23 -12.00 -25.65
N VAL A 426 -10.32 -11.58 -24.40
CA VAL A 426 -9.15 -11.12 -23.64
C VAL A 426 -8.31 -12.32 -23.20
N GLN A 427 -7.03 -12.30 -23.54
CA GLN A 427 -6.05 -13.34 -23.21
C GLN A 427 -4.89 -12.76 -22.41
N ILE A 428 -4.37 -13.57 -21.47
CA ILE A 428 -3.18 -13.26 -20.69
C ILE A 428 -2.14 -14.37 -20.81
N GLN A 429 -0.89 -14.01 -20.53
CA GLN A 429 0.24 -14.91 -20.52
C GLN A 429 1.19 -14.54 -19.39
N PHE A 430 1.56 -15.51 -18.56
CA PHE A 430 2.62 -15.34 -17.56
C PHE A 430 3.99 -15.75 -18.14
N SER A 431 5.01 -14.97 -17.86
CA SER A 431 6.40 -15.25 -18.27
C SER A 431 7.03 -16.27 -17.35
N ALA A 432 7.96 -17.09 -17.87
CA ALA A 432 8.62 -18.13 -17.11
C ALA A 432 9.54 -17.62 -16.00
N GLY A 433 9.63 -18.36 -14.90
CA GLY A 433 10.52 -18.12 -13.78
C GLY A 433 10.06 -16.98 -12.86
N GLY A 434 8.75 -16.70 -12.85
CA GLY A 434 8.14 -15.71 -11.97
C GLY A 434 8.17 -16.14 -10.50
N VAL A 435 8.46 -15.17 -9.62
CA VAL A 435 8.17 -15.23 -8.20
C VAL A 435 6.94 -14.38 -7.97
N TYR A 436 5.84 -15.02 -7.58
CA TYR A 436 4.54 -14.37 -7.43
C TYR A 436 4.30 -13.99 -5.97
N ARG A 437 3.77 -12.80 -5.73
CA ARG A 437 3.36 -12.35 -4.39
C ARG A 437 1.85 -12.25 -4.32
N THR A 438 1.26 -12.76 -3.24
CA THR A 438 -0.17 -12.57 -2.95
C THR A 438 -0.54 -11.09 -3.00
N GLY A 439 -1.62 -10.76 -3.72
CA GLY A 439 -2.09 -9.40 -3.89
C GLY A 439 -1.46 -8.60 -5.03
N ASP A 440 -0.35 -9.05 -5.64
CA ASP A 440 0.17 -8.46 -6.88
C ASP A 440 -0.87 -8.54 -8.00
N TYR A 441 -0.97 -7.50 -8.82
CA TYR A 441 -2.02 -7.44 -9.84
C TYR A 441 -1.61 -6.68 -11.08
N TRP A 442 -2.35 -6.93 -12.17
CA TRP A 442 -2.29 -6.20 -13.44
C TRP A 442 -3.66 -5.67 -13.81
N LEU A 443 -3.70 -4.50 -14.45
CA LEU A 443 -4.92 -3.87 -14.99
C LEU A 443 -4.87 -3.90 -16.51
N ILE A 444 -5.96 -4.38 -17.13
CA ILE A 444 -6.06 -4.54 -18.57
C ILE A 444 -7.33 -3.80 -19.06
N PRO A 445 -7.20 -2.54 -19.49
CA PRO A 445 -8.35 -1.80 -20.00
C PRO A 445 -8.79 -2.37 -21.38
N ALA A 446 -10.02 -2.88 -21.46
CA ALA A 446 -10.63 -3.34 -22.71
C ALA A 446 -11.60 -2.28 -23.24
N ARG A 447 -11.55 -2.00 -24.55
CA ARG A 447 -12.27 -0.89 -25.16
C ARG A 447 -13.12 -1.35 -26.35
N VAL A 448 -14.43 -1.10 -26.26
CA VAL A 448 -15.38 -1.41 -27.31
C VAL A 448 -15.09 -0.64 -28.62
N ALA A 449 -14.75 0.65 -28.48
CA ALA A 449 -14.51 1.53 -29.63
C ALA A 449 -13.35 1.08 -30.53
N THR A 450 -12.30 0.51 -29.92
CA THR A 450 -11.13 -0.01 -30.65
C THR A 450 -11.23 -1.51 -30.91
N GLY A 451 -12.12 -2.21 -30.19
CA GLY A 451 -12.21 -3.67 -30.23
C GLY A 451 -10.93 -4.33 -29.69
N ASN A 452 -10.18 -3.66 -28.78
CA ASN A 452 -8.88 -4.11 -28.32
C ASN A 452 -8.67 -3.78 -26.83
N VAL A 453 -7.60 -4.33 -26.26
CA VAL A 453 -7.09 -3.94 -24.94
C VAL A 453 -6.05 -2.82 -25.09
N GLU A 454 -6.02 -1.90 -24.12
CA GLU A 454 -4.97 -0.89 -24.02
C GLU A 454 -3.76 -1.53 -23.30
N TRP A 455 -2.88 -2.19 -24.08
CA TRP A 455 -1.69 -2.86 -23.56
C TRP A 455 -0.45 -2.45 -24.35
N PRO A 456 0.69 -2.19 -23.67
CA PRO A 456 1.94 -1.82 -24.35
C PRO A 456 2.42 -2.91 -25.31
N LEU A 457 3.00 -2.51 -26.43
CA LEU A 457 3.57 -3.41 -27.42
C LEU A 457 5.09 -3.39 -27.37
N GLN A 458 5.73 -4.52 -27.66
CA GLN A 458 7.17 -4.54 -27.92
C GLN A 458 7.47 -3.71 -29.15
N THR A 459 8.59 -2.99 -29.13
CA THR A 459 9.09 -2.22 -30.28
C THR A 459 10.35 -2.84 -30.85
N ASP A 460 10.57 -2.66 -32.15
CA ASP A 460 11.83 -2.97 -32.81
C ASP A 460 12.88 -1.85 -32.58
N ALA A 461 14.06 -2.00 -33.19
CA ALA A 461 15.14 -1.02 -33.09
C ALA A 461 14.78 0.38 -33.63
N ASP A 462 13.78 0.46 -34.52
CA ASP A 462 13.29 1.70 -35.10
C ASP A 462 12.13 2.32 -34.30
N GLY A 463 11.76 1.71 -33.14
CA GLY A 463 10.64 2.16 -32.31
C GLY A 463 9.26 1.79 -32.85
N LYS A 464 9.15 0.93 -33.85
CA LYS A 464 7.87 0.46 -34.40
C LYS A 464 7.39 -0.78 -33.66
N PRO A 465 6.05 -0.97 -33.54
CA PRO A 465 5.51 -2.16 -32.92
C PRO A 465 5.99 -3.45 -33.61
N LYS A 466 6.57 -4.35 -32.82
CA LYS A 466 7.08 -5.64 -33.29
C LYS A 466 5.94 -6.59 -33.60
N LYS A 467 6.12 -7.42 -34.64
CA LYS A 467 5.20 -8.47 -35.02
C LYS A 467 5.86 -9.84 -34.91
N ASP A 468 5.05 -10.84 -34.53
CA ASP A 468 5.45 -12.25 -34.54
C ASP A 468 5.51 -12.82 -35.97
N SER A 469 5.90 -14.09 -36.10
CA SER A 469 5.93 -14.79 -37.40
C SER A 469 4.55 -14.93 -38.06
N ALA A 470 3.50 -14.81 -37.29
CA ALA A 470 2.11 -14.84 -37.77
C ALA A 470 1.57 -13.45 -38.17
N GLY A 471 2.37 -12.37 -37.93
CA GLY A 471 2.00 -10.99 -38.26
C GLY A 471 1.20 -10.28 -37.15
N ASN A 472 0.99 -10.89 -36.00
CA ASN A 472 0.32 -10.28 -34.85
C ASN A 472 1.28 -9.38 -34.06
N PHE A 473 0.77 -8.30 -33.49
CA PHE A 473 1.56 -7.46 -32.59
C PHE A 473 1.94 -8.23 -31.32
N VAL A 474 3.20 -8.08 -30.90
CA VAL A 474 3.73 -8.74 -29.70
C VAL A 474 3.50 -7.82 -28.50
N PRO A 475 2.67 -8.22 -27.51
CA PRO A 475 2.50 -7.43 -26.30
C PRO A 475 3.78 -7.41 -25.46
N LEU A 476 4.01 -6.30 -24.78
CA LEU A 476 5.15 -6.15 -23.87
C LEU A 476 4.82 -6.82 -22.54
N GLU A 477 5.76 -7.59 -22.00
CA GLU A 477 5.65 -8.15 -20.66
C GLU A 477 5.79 -7.05 -19.61
N GLN A 478 4.78 -6.90 -18.77
CA GLN A 478 4.71 -5.89 -17.71
C GLN A 478 4.89 -6.50 -16.33
N SER A 479 5.63 -5.85 -15.46
CA SER A 479 5.64 -6.15 -14.03
C SER A 479 4.29 -5.83 -13.40
N PRO A 480 3.92 -6.45 -12.26
CA PRO A 480 2.67 -6.14 -11.60
C PRO A 480 2.63 -4.67 -11.12
N HIS A 481 1.45 -4.11 -11.04
CA HIS A 481 1.23 -2.80 -10.42
C HIS A 481 1.45 -2.87 -8.91
N GLY A 482 1.32 -4.07 -8.33
CA GLY A 482 1.60 -4.43 -6.95
C GLY A 482 0.97 -3.55 -5.90
N ILE A 483 1.03 -4.00 -4.64
CA ILE A 483 1.01 -3.06 -3.52
C ILE A 483 2.47 -2.70 -3.30
N GLU A 484 2.82 -1.43 -3.55
CA GLU A 484 4.20 -0.97 -3.36
C GLU A 484 4.45 -0.74 -1.87
N HIS A 485 5.31 -1.57 -1.28
CA HIS A 485 5.75 -1.45 0.11
C HIS A 485 7.07 -0.69 0.18
N HIS A 486 7.18 0.17 1.18
CA HIS A 486 8.39 0.94 1.49
C HIS A 486 8.85 0.59 2.90
N TYR A 487 10.13 0.34 3.06
CA TYR A 487 10.67 -0.14 4.33
C TYR A 487 11.68 0.82 4.91
N ALA A 488 11.71 0.94 6.25
CA ALA A 488 12.72 1.70 6.97
C ALA A 488 13.17 0.94 8.22
N LEU A 489 14.48 0.82 8.44
CA LEU A 489 15.03 0.27 9.66
C LEU A 489 14.72 1.24 10.82
N LEU A 490 14.13 0.73 11.90
CA LEU A 490 13.90 1.48 13.14
C LEU A 490 14.86 1.09 14.23
N GLY A 491 15.31 -0.15 14.28
CA GLY A 491 16.19 -0.61 15.36
C GLY A 491 16.46 -2.09 15.35
N PHE A 492 17.02 -2.53 16.48
CA PHE A 492 17.39 -3.93 16.69
C PHE A 492 16.81 -4.44 18.00
N ALA A 493 16.37 -5.69 17.99
CA ALA A 493 15.96 -6.44 19.16
C ALA A 493 16.93 -7.60 19.39
N SER A 494 17.49 -7.72 20.58
CA SER A 494 18.46 -8.78 20.89
C SER A 494 18.40 -9.21 22.36
N TRP A 495 18.94 -10.39 22.65
CA TRP A 495 19.14 -10.91 24.01
C TRP A 495 20.64 -11.18 24.19
N PRO A 496 21.39 -10.32 24.91
CA PRO A 496 22.85 -10.41 25.01
C PRO A 496 23.38 -11.75 25.53
N GLN A 497 22.56 -12.47 26.29
CA GLN A 497 22.86 -13.84 26.77
C GLN A 497 21.54 -14.62 27.00
N PRO A 498 21.58 -15.98 27.01
CA PRO A 498 20.42 -16.79 27.37
C PRO A 498 19.83 -16.36 28.72
N ASN A 499 18.52 -16.22 28.79
CA ASN A 499 17.76 -15.78 29.97
C ASN A 499 17.94 -14.29 30.35
N GLN A 500 18.56 -13.45 29.51
CA GLN A 500 18.58 -12.01 29.71
C GLN A 500 17.34 -11.33 29.14
N LYS A 501 17.09 -10.12 29.64
CA LYS A 501 15.97 -9.29 29.17
C LYS A 501 16.22 -8.80 27.75
N LEU A 502 15.15 -8.70 26.97
CA LEU A 502 15.15 -8.08 25.65
C LEU A 502 15.86 -6.71 25.70
N LYS A 503 16.82 -6.49 24.82
CA LYS A 503 17.46 -5.21 24.55
C LYS A 503 16.90 -4.66 23.25
N ILE A 504 16.45 -3.42 23.27
CA ILE A 504 16.03 -2.67 22.09
C ILE A 504 17.02 -1.55 21.85
N GLU A 505 17.52 -1.43 20.64
CA GLU A 505 18.40 -0.37 20.19
C GLU A 505 17.70 0.43 19.09
N ASP A 506 17.49 1.72 19.31
CA ASP A 506 16.91 2.64 18.34
C ASP A 506 17.97 3.01 17.29
N ALA A 507 17.71 2.70 16.04
CA ALA A 507 18.58 2.95 14.89
C ALA A 507 17.93 3.87 13.84
N ARG A 508 16.91 4.62 14.24
CA ARG A 508 16.24 5.59 13.37
C ARG A 508 17.20 6.68 12.96
N PHE A 509 17.04 7.15 11.71
CA PHE A 509 17.67 8.40 11.29
C PHE A 509 16.80 9.59 11.65
N GLU A 510 17.46 10.69 11.99
CA GLU A 510 16.83 11.98 12.24
C GLU A 510 17.41 13.04 11.29
N PHE A 511 16.59 13.99 10.87
CA PHE A 511 17.04 15.15 10.10
C PHE A 511 16.58 16.44 10.78
N TRP A 512 17.41 17.46 10.69
CA TRP A 512 17.07 18.79 11.19
C TRP A 512 16.38 19.59 10.09
N PRO A 513 15.20 20.19 10.36
CA PRO A 513 14.56 21.08 9.40
C PRO A 513 15.51 22.22 8.99
N LEU A 514 15.54 22.57 7.70
CA LEU A 514 16.45 23.55 7.12
C LEU A 514 16.41 24.94 7.81
N MET A 515 15.31 25.29 8.43
CA MET A 515 15.08 26.55 9.15
C MET A 515 14.96 26.37 10.66
N SER A 516 15.54 25.31 11.22
CA SER A 516 15.51 25.11 12.68
C SER A 516 16.35 26.19 13.39
N ARG A 517 15.80 26.78 14.44
CA ARG A 517 16.50 27.73 15.32
C ARG A 517 17.45 27.06 16.33
N VAL A 518 18.04 25.93 15.95
CA VAL A 518 18.92 25.12 16.80
C VAL A 518 20.04 25.95 17.46
N VAL A 519 20.64 26.85 16.66
CA VAL A 519 21.74 27.69 17.14
C VAL A 519 21.26 28.72 18.17
N GLU A 520 20.10 29.34 17.96
CA GLU A 520 19.55 30.32 18.92
C GLU A 520 19.17 29.65 20.26
N SER A 521 18.56 28.47 20.22
CA SER A 521 18.14 27.79 21.43
C SER A 521 19.34 27.19 22.20
N ALA A 522 20.36 26.70 21.51
CA ALA A 522 21.60 26.28 22.15
C ALA A 522 22.34 27.44 22.82
N LEU A 523 22.30 28.63 22.24
CA LEU A 523 22.90 29.85 22.82
C LEU A 523 22.06 30.45 23.96
N SER A 524 20.72 30.31 23.91
CA SER A 524 19.82 30.83 24.95
C SER A 524 19.67 29.90 26.17
N GLY A 525 20.20 28.69 26.13
CA GLY A 525 20.14 27.71 27.23
C GLY A 525 18.75 27.04 27.38
N THR A 526 17.81 27.32 26.50
CA THR A 526 16.53 26.62 26.42
C THR A 526 16.44 25.87 25.08
N PRO A 527 16.28 24.54 25.06
CA PRO A 527 16.08 23.82 23.81
C PRO A 527 14.63 23.97 23.34
N ASP A 528 14.26 25.20 22.93
CA ASP A 528 12.98 25.50 22.34
C ASP A 528 13.12 25.51 20.80
N TYR A 529 12.91 24.37 20.19
CA TYR A 529 12.83 24.24 18.74
C TYR A 529 11.41 24.59 18.28
N HIS A 530 11.10 25.88 18.26
CA HIS A 530 9.86 26.32 17.60
C HIS A 530 10.07 26.35 16.09
N LEU A 531 9.35 25.50 15.36
CA LEU A 531 9.14 25.70 13.94
C LEU A 531 8.53 27.08 13.76
N VAL A 532 9.23 27.97 13.05
CA VAL A 532 8.68 29.26 12.68
C VAL A 532 7.53 28.99 11.73
N GLN A 533 6.30 29.10 12.24
CA GLN A 533 5.18 29.25 11.32
C GLN A 533 5.46 30.49 10.45
N PRO A 534 5.26 30.42 9.12
CA PRO A 534 5.45 31.58 8.28
C PRO A 534 4.55 32.69 8.82
N THR A 535 5.17 33.76 9.35
CA THR A 535 4.45 34.97 9.72
C THR A 535 3.76 35.46 8.46
N SER A 536 2.48 35.80 8.57
CA SER A 536 1.73 36.47 7.51
C SER A 536 2.56 37.59 6.92
N PRO A 537 2.55 37.80 5.59
CA PRO A 537 3.36 38.85 4.97
C PRO A 537 3.11 40.19 5.64
N PRO A 538 4.15 41.02 5.88
CA PRO A 538 4.01 42.33 6.53
C PRO A 538 3.09 43.19 5.67
N GLY A 539 1.90 43.56 6.20
CA GLY A 539 0.95 44.42 5.51
C GLY A 539 -0.53 44.06 5.67
N ALA A 540 -0.87 42.93 6.28
CA ALA A 540 -2.28 42.68 6.61
C ALA A 540 -2.64 43.35 7.95
N GLU A 541 -3.19 44.53 7.92
CA GLU A 541 -3.88 45.11 9.09
C GLU A 541 -4.99 44.14 9.55
N PRO A 542 -5.19 43.94 10.87
CA PRO A 542 -6.27 43.11 11.35
C PRO A 542 -7.61 43.76 10.93
N SER A 543 -8.35 43.06 10.08
CA SER A 543 -9.68 43.48 9.66
C SER A 543 -10.56 43.66 10.91
N LYS A 544 -11.10 44.86 11.08
CA LYS A 544 -12.07 45.17 12.15
C LYS A 544 -13.22 44.16 12.08
N PRO A 545 -13.68 43.64 13.22
CA PRO A 545 -14.81 42.71 13.23
C PRO A 545 -16.03 43.34 12.61
N ALA A 546 -16.66 42.66 11.68
CA ALA A 546 -17.87 43.08 10.99
C ALA A 546 -18.98 43.42 12.00
N PRO A 547 -19.74 44.55 11.82
CA PRO A 547 -20.81 44.92 12.72
C PRO A 547 -21.92 43.87 12.71
N LYS A 548 -22.35 43.45 13.90
CA LYS A 548 -23.47 42.50 14.08
C LYS A 548 -24.71 42.99 13.34
N PRO A 549 -25.43 42.15 12.61
CA PRO A 549 -26.65 42.56 11.90
C PRO A 549 -27.72 43.03 12.88
N LYS A 550 -28.25 44.25 12.65
CA LYS A 550 -29.38 44.79 13.40
C LYS A 550 -30.62 43.93 13.15
N LYS A 551 -31.24 43.45 14.23
CA LYS A 551 -32.54 42.74 14.19
C LYS A 551 -33.57 43.61 13.46
N GLY A 552 -33.92 43.26 12.24
CA GLY A 552 -35.00 43.86 11.47
C GLY A 552 -36.35 43.45 12.06
N ARG A 553 -37.15 44.44 12.33
CA ARG A 553 -38.51 44.41 12.85
C ARG A 553 -39.43 43.73 11.82
N ALA A 554 -40.06 42.64 12.19
CA ALA A 554 -41.03 41.92 11.35
C ALA A 554 -42.21 42.86 10.98
N LYS A 555 -42.42 43.13 9.71
CA LYS A 555 -43.65 43.66 9.17
C LYS A 555 -44.60 42.52 8.87
N LYS A 556 -45.73 42.51 9.58
CA LYS A 556 -46.93 41.72 9.24
C LYS A 556 -47.40 42.13 7.84
N VAL A 557 -47.49 41.20 6.93
CA VAL A 557 -48.27 41.34 5.70
C VAL A 557 -49.44 40.37 5.78
N SER A 558 -50.61 40.95 5.75
CA SER A 558 -51.92 40.30 5.77
C SER A 558 -52.17 39.52 4.47
N ALA A 559 -52.74 38.35 4.61
CA ALA A 559 -53.29 37.52 3.54
C ALA A 559 -54.45 38.23 2.83
N SER A 560 -54.45 38.23 1.49
CA SER A 560 -55.68 38.27 0.72
C SER A 560 -55.62 37.25 -0.40
N ALA A 561 -56.55 36.33 -0.35
CA ALA A 561 -56.83 35.33 -1.35
C ALA A 561 -57.53 35.94 -2.57
N LYS A 562 -57.20 35.47 -3.78
CA LYS A 562 -58.09 35.30 -4.93
C LYS A 562 -57.28 34.72 -6.09
N GLY A 563 -57.54 33.51 -6.54
CA GLY A 563 -58.41 33.19 -7.64
C GLY A 563 -57.57 32.49 -8.71
N ALA A 564 -57.71 31.22 -8.94
CA ALA A 564 -57.43 30.53 -10.19
C ALA A 564 -58.47 30.97 -11.25
N PRO A 565 -58.33 30.76 -12.61
CA PRO A 565 -58.01 29.50 -13.26
C PRO A 565 -57.24 29.65 -14.59
N SER A 566 -56.64 28.66 -15.04
CA SER A 566 -56.71 27.79 -16.26
C SER A 566 -55.33 27.19 -16.53
#